data_68aec6bfd73372915f7f0f8ab62dd97f
#
_entry.id   68aec6bfd73372915f7f0f8ab62dd97f
#
_cell.length_a   1.000
_cell.length_b   1.000
_cell.length_c   1.000
_cell.angle_alpha   90.00
_cell.angle_beta   90.00
_cell.angle_gamma   90.00
#
_symmetry.space_group_name_H-M   'P 1'
#
loop_
_entity.id
_entity.type
_entity.pdbx_description
1 polymer ?
#
loop_
_entity_poly.entity_id
_entity_poly.type
_entity_poly.pdbx_seq_one_letter_code
_entity_poly.pdbx_strand_id
1 'polypeptide(L)'
;MRPRVDDLDRDILKCLIEDARMPAADIARRIGDVPARTVRSRLARLLDSGLVSIHAGAVPEALGLGIRADIVIDVDPGRMNDVAERLCELDQVCYVALSTGDFDISAAFVTTDIESFRKFVTETIHKIPGIARTRVNVLTKVFKRSCDWPFPDQLP
;
A
#
# COMPACT_ATOMS: atom_id res chain seq x y z
N MET A 1 -19.76 1.35 -14.03
CA MET A 1 -19.88 -0.13 -14.16
C MET A 1 -18.49 -0.70 -13.96
N ARG A 2 -18.25 -1.55 -12.96
CA ARG A 2 -16.92 -2.14 -12.75
C ARG A 2 -16.59 -3.07 -13.94
N PRO A 3 -15.41 -2.95 -14.57
CA PRO A 3 -15.03 -3.86 -15.65
C PRO A 3 -14.96 -5.29 -15.10
N ARG A 4 -15.53 -6.23 -15.85
CA ARG A 4 -15.56 -7.64 -15.47
C ARG A 4 -14.18 -8.27 -15.70
N VAL A 5 -13.64 -8.93 -14.69
CA VAL A 5 -12.41 -9.72 -14.76
C VAL A 5 -12.78 -11.14 -15.21
N ASP A 6 -12.23 -11.59 -16.35
CA ASP A 6 -12.40 -12.95 -16.85
C ASP A 6 -11.22 -13.87 -16.45
N ASP A 7 -11.27 -15.13 -16.84
CA ASP A 7 -10.25 -16.12 -16.46
C ASP A 7 -8.87 -15.77 -17.02
N LEU A 8 -8.81 -15.25 -18.25
CA LEU A 8 -7.54 -14.79 -18.84
C LEU A 8 -6.94 -13.61 -18.06
N ASP A 9 -7.77 -12.68 -17.63
CA ASP A 9 -7.31 -11.57 -16.77
C ASP A 9 -6.75 -12.08 -15.43
N ARG A 10 -7.39 -13.09 -14.83
CA ARG A 10 -6.91 -13.72 -13.60
C ARG A 10 -5.56 -14.38 -13.78
N ASP A 11 -5.37 -15.13 -14.86
CA ASP A 11 -4.11 -15.79 -15.15
C ASP A 11 -2.98 -14.79 -15.40
N ILE A 12 -3.26 -13.69 -16.11
CA ILE A 12 -2.32 -12.57 -16.28
C ILE A 12 -1.94 -11.98 -14.91
N LEU A 13 -2.93 -11.73 -14.03
CA LEU A 13 -2.69 -11.17 -12.71
C LEU A 13 -1.87 -12.09 -11.81
N LYS A 14 -2.12 -13.41 -11.84
CA LYS A 14 -1.30 -14.40 -11.10
C LYS A 14 0.17 -14.31 -11.51
N CYS A 15 0.46 -14.22 -12.81
CA CYS A 15 1.81 -14.05 -13.30
C CYS A 15 2.47 -12.76 -12.80
N LEU A 16 1.73 -11.63 -12.81
CA LEU A 16 2.25 -10.33 -12.38
C LEU A 16 2.44 -10.22 -10.86
N ILE A 17 1.66 -10.95 -10.08
CA ILE A 17 1.86 -11.04 -8.61
C ILE A 17 3.16 -11.78 -8.28
N GLU A 18 3.51 -12.80 -9.08
CA GLU A 18 4.78 -13.50 -8.90
C GLU A 18 5.97 -12.66 -9.38
N ASP A 19 5.85 -12.03 -10.55
CA ASP A 19 6.85 -11.10 -11.08
C ASP A 19 6.17 -9.96 -11.85
N ALA A 20 6.07 -8.80 -11.20
CA ALA A 20 5.47 -7.60 -11.79
C ALA A 20 6.20 -7.09 -13.04
N ARG A 21 7.40 -7.59 -13.35
CA ARG A 21 8.19 -7.26 -14.54
C ARG A 21 8.11 -8.33 -15.62
N MET A 22 7.30 -9.39 -15.42
CA MET A 22 7.20 -10.48 -16.40
C MET A 22 6.76 -9.94 -17.78
N PRO A 23 7.54 -10.15 -18.85
CA PRO A 23 7.17 -9.70 -20.18
C PRO A 23 5.88 -10.36 -20.67
N ALA A 24 5.07 -9.63 -21.43
CA ALA A 24 3.82 -10.17 -21.96
C ALA A 24 4.00 -11.43 -22.84
N ALA A 25 5.16 -11.60 -23.47
CA ALA A 25 5.48 -12.82 -24.23
C ALA A 25 5.70 -14.02 -23.30
N ASP A 26 6.25 -13.80 -22.11
CA ASP A 26 6.51 -14.87 -21.13
C ASP A 26 5.21 -15.24 -20.43
N ILE A 27 4.38 -14.25 -20.07
CA ILE A 27 3.01 -14.47 -19.59
C ILE A 27 2.21 -15.30 -20.60
N ALA A 28 2.23 -14.91 -21.88
CA ALA A 28 1.54 -15.65 -22.95
C ALA A 28 1.96 -17.11 -23.05
N ARG A 29 3.27 -17.39 -22.99
CA ARG A 29 3.81 -18.75 -22.98
C ARG A 29 3.40 -19.56 -21.77
N ARG A 30 3.34 -18.91 -20.60
CA ARG A 30 3.00 -19.55 -19.33
C ARG A 30 1.52 -19.91 -19.23
N ILE A 31 0.63 -19.05 -19.74
CA ILE A 31 -0.81 -19.28 -19.73
C ILE A 31 -1.19 -20.33 -20.81
N GLY A 32 -0.43 -20.38 -21.94
CA GLY A 32 -0.69 -21.26 -23.07
C GLY A 32 -1.69 -20.68 -24.08
N ASP A 33 -1.42 -20.91 -25.38
CA ASP A 33 -2.28 -20.60 -26.53
C ASP A 33 -2.85 -19.18 -26.64
N VAL A 34 -2.23 -18.19 -25.98
CA VAL A 34 -2.66 -16.78 -26.01
C VAL A 34 -1.60 -15.94 -26.71
N PRO A 35 -1.95 -15.16 -27.75
CA PRO A 35 -0.98 -14.24 -28.37
C PRO A 35 -0.48 -13.17 -27.39
N ALA A 36 0.82 -12.87 -27.39
CA ALA A 36 1.40 -11.83 -26.53
C ALA A 36 0.75 -10.44 -26.72
N ARG A 37 0.24 -10.16 -27.93
CA ARG A 37 -0.53 -8.92 -28.20
C ARG A 37 -1.82 -8.87 -27.39
N THR A 38 -2.49 -10.02 -27.21
CA THR A 38 -3.72 -10.11 -26.40
C THR A 38 -3.40 -9.85 -24.95
N VAL A 39 -2.32 -10.44 -24.40
CA VAL A 39 -1.86 -10.16 -23.04
C VAL A 39 -1.56 -8.68 -22.83
N ARG A 40 -0.85 -8.02 -23.76
CA ARG A 40 -0.58 -6.57 -23.70
C ARG A 40 -1.86 -5.74 -23.69
N SER A 41 -2.81 -6.06 -24.56
CA SER A 41 -4.10 -5.34 -24.64
C SER A 41 -4.91 -5.50 -23.36
N ARG A 42 -4.94 -6.72 -22.78
CA ARG A 42 -5.63 -7.00 -21.50
C ARG A 42 -4.99 -6.28 -20.34
N LEU A 43 -3.65 -6.32 -20.25
CA LEU A 43 -2.91 -5.62 -19.22
C LEU A 43 -3.14 -4.10 -19.29
N ALA A 44 -3.07 -3.51 -20.47
CA ALA A 44 -3.36 -2.09 -20.65
C ALA A 44 -4.78 -1.75 -20.14
N ARG A 45 -5.79 -2.53 -20.53
CA ARG A 45 -7.17 -2.35 -20.06
C ARG A 45 -7.29 -2.45 -18.52
N LEU A 46 -6.61 -3.42 -17.90
CA LEU A 46 -6.63 -3.62 -16.44
C LEU A 46 -6.00 -2.44 -15.70
N LEU A 47 -4.88 -1.92 -16.22
CA LEU A 47 -4.20 -0.75 -15.67
C LEU A 47 -5.03 0.54 -15.87
N ASP A 48 -5.51 0.79 -17.10
CA ASP A 48 -6.29 2.00 -17.43
C ASP A 48 -7.61 2.07 -16.67
N SER A 49 -8.20 0.91 -16.34
CA SER A 49 -9.44 0.84 -15.55
C SER A 49 -9.23 0.97 -14.04
N GLY A 50 -7.98 1.03 -13.58
CA GLY A 50 -7.64 1.07 -12.14
C GLY A 50 -7.91 -0.23 -11.38
N LEU A 51 -8.22 -1.35 -12.08
CA LEU A 51 -8.37 -2.67 -11.45
C LEU A 51 -7.05 -3.23 -10.95
N VAL A 52 -5.95 -2.82 -11.56
CA VAL A 52 -4.59 -3.26 -11.26
C VAL A 52 -3.69 -2.05 -11.16
N SER A 53 -2.79 -2.08 -10.21
CA SER A 53 -1.70 -1.13 -10.10
C SER A 53 -0.38 -1.88 -9.96
N ILE A 54 0.67 -1.41 -10.62
CA ILE A 54 2.02 -1.94 -10.52
C ILE A 54 2.87 -0.92 -9.78
N HIS A 55 3.43 -1.31 -8.65
CA HIS A 55 4.24 -0.44 -7.81
C HIS A 55 5.64 -1.02 -7.60
N ALA A 56 6.64 -0.16 -7.59
CA ALA A 56 7.96 -0.51 -7.06
C ALA A 56 7.95 -0.32 -5.55
N GLY A 57 8.30 -1.36 -4.80
CA GLY A 57 8.45 -1.28 -3.34
C GLY A 57 9.92 -1.18 -2.96
N ALA A 58 10.30 -0.14 -2.22
CA ALA A 58 11.59 -0.11 -1.56
C ALA A 58 11.56 -1.00 -0.30
N VAL A 59 12.70 -1.56 0.06
CA VAL A 59 12.89 -2.26 1.35
C VAL A 59 13.48 -1.23 2.33
N PRO A 60 12.70 -0.71 3.29
CA PRO A 60 13.14 0.39 4.15
C PRO A 60 14.43 0.08 4.90
N GLU A 61 14.58 -1.15 5.40
CA GLU A 61 15.76 -1.60 6.13
C GLU A 61 17.03 -1.55 5.26
N ALA A 62 16.93 -1.88 3.97
CA ALA A 62 18.02 -1.81 3.02
C ALA A 62 18.44 -0.36 2.69
N LEU A 63 17.55 0.60 2.93
CA LEU A 63 17.80 2.04 2.79
C LEU A 63 18.22 2.70 4.11
N GLY A 64 18.47 1.93 5.18
CA GLY A 64 18.83 2.46 6.49
C GLY A 64 17.67 2.98 7.31
N LEU A 65 16.43 2.73 6.89
CA LEU A 65 15.21 3.08 7.64
C LEU A 65 14.85 1.92 8.58
N GLY A 66 15.57 1.81 9.69
CA GLY A 66 15.51 0.63 10.58
C GLY A 66 14.31 0.60 11.52
N ILE A 67 13.60 1.71 11.72
CA ILE A 67 12.43 1.78 12.59
C ILE A 67 11.17 1.90 11.74
N ARG A 68 10.28 0.93 11.87
CA ARG A 68 8.92 0.98 11.34
C ARG A 68 7.93 1.04 12.49
N ALA A 69 6.94 1.91 12.38
CA ALA A 69 5.91 2.05 13.39
C ALA A 69 4.53 2.20 12.77
N ASP A 70 3.53 1.67 13.49
CA ASP A 70 2.12 1.95 13.24
C ASP A 70 1.62 2.95 14.29
N ILE A 71 0.78 3.87 13.85
CA ILE A 71 0.15 4.86 14.70
C ILE A 71 -1.36 4.84 14.46
N VAL A 72 -2.12 4.82 15.55
CA VAL A 72 -3.55 5.08 15.51
C VAL A 72 -3.83 6.42 16.18
N ILE A 73 -4.74 7.17 15.59
CA ILE A 73 -4.97 8.58 15.89
C ILE A 73 -6.46 8.81 16.11
N ASP A 74 -6.80 9.45 17.22
CA ASP A 74 -8.11 10.02 17.49
C ASP A 74 -8.02 11.50 17.12
N VAL A 75 -9.00 12.02 16.39
CA VAL A 75 -9.01 13.40 15.89
C VAL A 75 -10.18 14.20 16.46
N ASP A 76 -10.04 15.51 16.49
CA ASP A 76 -11.14 16.41 16.84
C ASP A 76 -12.29 16.29 15.84
N PRO A 77 -13.57 16.45 16.26
CA PRO A 77 -14.72 16.36 15.36
C PRO A 77 -14.58 17.27 14.13
N GLY A 78 -14.81 16.69 12.95
CA GLY A 78 -14.75 17.39 11.67
C GLY A 78 -13.34 17.60 11.09
N ARG A 79 -12.27 17.11 11.75
CA ARG A 79 -10.88 17.33 11.30
C ARG A 79 -10.26 16.08 10.63
N MET A 80 -11.00 15.00 10.46
CA MET A 80 -10.47 13.71 10.01
C MET A 80 -9.78 13.81 8.64
N ASN A 81 -10.40 14.44 7.65
CA ASN A 81 -9.81 14.60 6.33
C ASN A 81 -8.58 15.51 6.33
N ASP A 82 -8.65 16.65 7.02
CA ASP A 82 -7.53 17.61 7.12
C ASP A 82 -6.28 16.93 7.73
N VAL A 83 -6.47 16.15 8.80
CA VAL A 83 -5.38 15.42 9.45
C VAL A 83 -4.83 14.33 8.54
N ALA A 84 -5.71 13.56 7.87
CA ALA A 84 -5.28 12.51 6.93
C ALA A 84 -4.48 13.08 5.76
N GLU A 85 -4.92 14.19 5.16
CA GLU A 85 -4.19 14.89 4.08
C GLU A 85 -2.81 15.37 4.55
N ARG A 86 -2.73 15.97 5.75
CA ARG A 86 -1.44 16.38 6.33
C ARG A 86 -0.49 15.21 6.58
N LEU A 87 -1.01 14.06 7.02
CA LEU A 87 -0.20 12.86 7.18
C LEU A 87 0.34 12.35 5.83
N CYS A 88 -0.46 12.42 4.77
CA CYS A 88 -0.03 12.03 3.42
C CYS A 88 1.07 12.92 2.83
N GLU A 89 1.23 14.16 3.30
CA GLU A 89 2.30 15.07 2.87
C GLU A 89 3.68 14.74 3.48
N LEU A 90 3.74 13.85 4.49
CA LEU A 90 4.97 13.53 5.21
C LEU A 90 5.71 12.37 4.52
N ASP A 91 6.96 12.60 4.10
CA ASP A 91 7.79 11.62 3.40
C ASP A 91 8.02 10.32 4.17
N GLN A 92 8.02 10.39 5.51
CA GLN A 92 8.20 9.23 6.38
C GLN A 92 6.95 8.35 6.43
N VAL A 93 5.78 8.90 6.11
CA VAL A 93 4.48 8.19 6.17
C VAL A 93 4.31 7.37 4.90
N CYS A 94 4.13 6.07 5.06
CA CYS A 94 3.97 5.12 3.95
C CYS A 94 2.56 4.53 3.83
N TYR A 95 1.68 4.85 4.76
CA TYR A 95 0.29 4.40 4.76
C TYR A 95 -0.58 5.33 5.59
N VAL A 96 -1.77 5.67 5.09
CA VAL A 96 -2.82 6.38 5.83
C VAL A 96 -4.17 5.80 5.44
N ALA A 97 -5.02 5.52 6.42
CA ALA A 97 -6.40 5.11 6.20
C ALA A 97 -7.32 5.69 7.27
N LEU A 98 -8.53 6.05 6.87
CA LEU A 98 -9.62 6.35 7.80
C LEU A 98 -10.19 5.03 8.34
N SER A 99 -10.59 5.03 9.60
CA SER A 99 -11.16 3.87 10.29
C SER A 99 -12.53 4.20 10.85
N THR A 100 -13.32 3.16 11.10
CA THR A 100 -14.56 3.21 11.86
C THR A 100 -14.44 2.24 13.04
N GLY A 101 -14.29 2.73 14.25
CA GLY A 101 -14.10 1.88 15.44
C GLY A 101 -13.41 2.63 16.56
N ASP A 102 -12.40 2.00 17.17
CA ASP A 102 -11.74 2.51 18.36
C ASP A 102 -10.78 3.69 18.11
N PHE A 103 -10.60 4.10 16.87
CA PHE A 103 -9.77 5.22 16.44
C PHE A 103 -10.24 5.73 15.08
N ASP A 104 -9.87 6.96 14.72
CA ASP A 104 -10.30 7.62 13.49
C ASP A 104 -9.36 7.40 12.31
N ILE A 105 -8.05 7.41 12.55
CA ILE A 105 -7.02 7.25 11.51
C ILE A 105 -6.01 6.18 11.91
N SER A 106 -5.65 5.32 10.96
CA SER A 106 -4.50 4.42 11.03
C SER A 106 -3.44 4.90 10.05
N ALA A 107 -2.19 5.01 10.49
CA ALA A 107 -1.08 5.34 9.62
C ALA A 107 0.16 4.49 9.97
N ALA A 108 1.05 4.34 9.00
CA ALA A 108 2.36 3.72 9.21
C ALA A 108 3.47 4.64 8.70
N PHE A 109 4.60 4.63 9.38
CA PHE A 109 5.75 5.43 9.02
C PHE A 109 7.06 4.72 9.29
N VAL A 110 8.14 5.23 8.68
CA VAL A 110 9.50 4.69 8.81
C VAL A 110 10.46 5.81 9.20
N THR A 111 11.46 5.46 10.01
CA THR A 111 12.54 6.37 10.41
C THR A 111 13.88 5.62 10.51
N THR A 112 14.98 6.35 10.57
CA THR A 112 16.33 5.75 10.61
C THR A 112 16.62 5.07 11.94
N ASP A 113 16.29 5.72 13.05
CA ASP A 113 16.66 5.35 14.41
C ASP A 113 15.63 5.82 15.43
N ILE A 114 15.82 5.46 16.69
CA ILE A 114 14.89 5.76 17.79
C ILE A 114 14.80 7.26 18.10
N GLU A 115 15.87 8.01 17.89
CA GLU A 115 15.86 9.46 18.13
C GLU A 115 15.06 10.18 17.04
N SER A 116 15.25 9.79 15.77
CA SER A 116 14.46 10.26 14.63
C SER A 116 12.98 9.90 14.80
N PHE A 117 12.69 8.68 15.27
CA PHE A 117 11.34 8.26 15.63
C PHE A 117 10.72 9.17 16.70
N ARG A 118 11.44 9.39 17.81
CA ARG A 118 10.96 10.26 18.88
C ARG A 118 10.64 11.68 18.36
N LYS A 119 11.57 12.28 17.63
CA LYS A 119 11.38 13.62 17.04
C LYS A 119 10.19 13.65 16.10
N PHE A 120 10.09 12.67 15.21
CA PHE A 120 8.98 12.60 14.26
C PHE A 120 7.62 12.56 14.96
N VAL A 121 7.46 11.75 15.99
CA VAL A 121 6.21 11.68 16.77
C VAL A 121 5.95 13.00 17.51
N THR A 122 6.93 13.52 18.27
CA THR A 122 6.70 14.65 19.18
C THR A 122 6.74 16.02 18.50
N GLU A 123 7.53 16.16 17.44
CA GLU A 123 7.77 17.47 16.80
C GLU A 123 7.07 17.61 15.44
N THR A 124 6.60 16.50 14.86
CA THR A 124 5.87 16.52 13.59
C THR A 124 4.43 16.07 13.81
N ILE A 125 4.20 14.82 14.17
CA ILE A 125 2.83 14.26 14.29
C ILE A 125 2.01 15.03 15.33
N HIS A 126 2.51 15.20 16.55
CA HIS A 126 1.76 15.87 17.63
C HIS A 126 1.54 17.36 17.38
N LYS A 127 2.17 17.96 16.37
CA LYS A 127 1.94 19.37 15.99
C LYS A 127 0.88 19.53 14.89
N ILE A 128 0.36 18.45 14.34
CA ILE A 128 -0.72 18.50 13.35
C ILE A 128 -2.01 18.97 14.05
N PRO A 129 -2.59 20.11 13.66
CA PRO A 129 -3.82 20.60 14.28
C PRO A 129 -4.99 19.64 14.06
N GLY A 130 -5.72 19.31 15.12
CA GLY A 130 -6.86 18.41 15.07
C GLY A 130 -6.53 16.97 15.54
N ILE A 131 -5.29 16.67 15.85
CA ILE A 131 -4.93 15.40 16.54
C ILE A 131 -5.26 15.56 18.02
N ALA A 132 -6.21 14.74 18.51
CA ALA A 132 -6.61 14.71 19.92
C ALA A 132 -5.74 13.73 20.74
N ARG A 133 -5.45 12.56 20.15
CA ARG A 133 -4.67 11.50 20.82
C ARG A 133 -3.98 10.60 19.80
N THR A 134 -2.81 10.07 20.20
CA THR A 134 -2.09 9.06 19.41
C THR A 134 -1.68 7.87 20.27
N ARG A 135 -1.64 6.70 19.63
CA ARG A 135 -1.03 5.48 20.19
C ARG A 135 -0.08 4.93 19.12
N VAL A 136 1.20 4.83 19.46
CA VAL A 136 2.25 4.44 18.52
C VAL A 136 2.86 3.11 18.94
N ASN A 137 3.00 2.19 17.99
CA ASN A 137 3.61 0.89 18.18
C ASN A 137 4.80 0.71 17.22
N VAL A 138 5.97 0.48 17.77
CA VAL A 138 7.14 0.11 16.97
C VAL A 138 7.00 -1.35 16.56
N LEU A 139 7.11 -1.61 15.25
CA LEU A 139 7.04 -2.96 14.70
C LEU A 139 8.40 -3.63 14.80
N THR A 140 8.52 -4.64 15.64
CA THR A 140 9.78 -5.36 15.86
C THR A 140 10.09 -6.37 14.76
N LYS A 141 9.05 -6.89 14.07
CA LYS A 141 9.18 -7.82 12.96
C LYS A 141 7.93 -7.81 12.09
N VAL A 142 8.13 -7.67 10.79
CA VAL A 142 7.06 -7.78 9.78
C VAL A 142 7.18 -9.15 9.11
N PHE A 143 6.13 -9.97 9.19
CA PHE A 143 6.08 -11.29 8.57
C PHE A 143 5.50 -11.25 7.15
N LYS A 144 4.60 -10.29 6.88
CA LYS A 144 3.94 -10.11 5.59
C LYS A 144 3.64 -8.64 5.37
N ARG A 145 3.90 -8.13 4.18
CA ARG A 145 3.57 -6.76 3.79
C ARG A 145 2.24 -6.72 3.05
N SER A 146 1.59 -5.55 3.00
CA SER A 146 0.31 -5.38 2.29
C SER A 146 0.40 -5.68 0.78
N CYS A 147 1.57 -5.48 0.17
CA CYS A 147 1.83 -5.84 -1.22
C CYS A 147 1.95 -7.36 -1.47
N ASP A 148 2.07 -8.16 -0.40
CA ASP A 148 2.17 -9.63 -0.48
C ASP A 148 0.77 -10.29 -0.43
N TRP A 149 -0.30 -9.54 -0.69
CA TRP A 149 -1.66 -10.08 -0.71
C TRP A 149 -1.86 -11.01 -1.90
N PRO A 150 -2.16 -12.30 -1.66
CA PRO A 150 -2.37 -13.24 -2.75
C PRO A 150 -3.66 -12.92 -3.49
N PHE A 151 -3.64 -13.05 -4.82
CA PHE A 151 -4.85 -12.92 -5.62
C PHE A 151 -5.78 -14.11 -5.29
N PRO A 152 -7.03 -13.86 -4.88
CA PRO A 152 -7.94 -14.94 -4.54
C PRO A 152 -8.36 -15.72 -5.78
N ASP A 153 -8.46 -17.06 -5.65
CA ASP A 153 -8.92 -17.91 -6.75
C ASP A 153 -10.37 -17.64 -7.16
N GLN A 154 -11.18 -17.15 -6.21
CA GLN A 154 -12.55 -16.72 -6.44
C GLN A 154 -12.73 -15.27 -6.02
N LEU A 155 -13.13 -14.42 -6.96
CA LEU A 155 -13.63 -13.08 -6.68
C LEU A 155 -15.15 -13.11 -6.58
N PRO A 156 -15.77 -12.31 -5.67
CA PRO A 156 -17.21 -12.23 -5.56
C PRO A 156 -17.88 -11.67 -6.80
#